data_ab41effef0aa8d04db3c1c9eb845cc3e
#
_entry.id   ab41effef0aa8d04db3c1c9eb845cc3e
#
_cell.length_a   1.000
_cell.length_b   1.000
_cell.length_c   1.000
_cell.angle_alpha   90.00
_cell.angle_beta   90.00
_cell.angle_gamma   90.00
#
_symmetry.space_group_name_H-M   'P 1'
#
loop_
_entity.id
_entity.type
_entity.pdbx_description
1 polymer ?
#
loop_
_entity_poly.entity_id
_entity_poly.type
_entity_poly.pdbx_seq_one_letter_code
_entity_poly.pdbx_strand_id
1 'polypeptide(L)'
;MSTPLRIVKIYLSIVLLVSAVPNAFGRELPTAQPSRVGMSTERLQRLTDHMHQAVEEGVMVGGLGLIARNGRVVYRETYGQSDREAAKPMAMDNIFRIYSMSKPITSVAVMMLYEEGRFFLNDPIARYIPELANLVVATSTADGQTTAVSDGTTSSTLGEGDESKQGQTRKPLRQPTIRDLLSHVAGFTYGFFGNTEVDKQYRAEQLMQSDDTLEQFVTQLGEIPLQYDPGTRWHYSVSVDIQGRLVEAVAGMRFGEFLETRLFEPLDMKDTSFIVPQDKLDRLAQIYSPEGTQEGSS
;
A
#
# COMPACT_ATOMS: atom_id res chain seq x y z
N MET A 1 -8.10 -57.95 35.59
CA MET A 1 -7.49 -56.63 35.95
C MET A 1 -6.34 -56.34 34.98
N SER A 2 -6.60 -55.75 33.85
CA SER A 2 -5.54 -55.33 32.93
C SER A 2 -6.12 -54.39 31.87
N THR A 3 -6.23 -53.08 32.16
CA THR A 3 -6.39 -52.04 31.14
C THR A 3 -6.19 -50.66 31.76
N PRO A 4 -4.93 -50.16 31.82
CA PRO A 4 -4.75 -48.73 31.51
C PRO A 4 -3.56 -48.40 30.58
N LEU A 5 -2.82 -49.40 30.06
CA LEU A 5 -1.56 -49.12 29.36
C LEU A 5 -1.72 -48.77 27.87
N ARG A 6 -2.90 -48.99 27.27
CA ARG A 6 -3.12 -48.68 25.83
C ARG A 6 -3.54 -47.23 25.54
N ILE A 7 -4.13 -46.56 26.50
CA ILE A 7 -4.63 -45.18 26.30
C ILE A 7 -3.48 -44.17 26.34
N VAL A 8 -2.46 -44.36 27.15
CA VAL A 8 -1.30 -43.48 27.28
C VAL A 8 -0.44 -43.42 26.02
N LYS A 9 -0.35 -44.54 25.27
CA LYS A 9 0.44 -44.60 24.03
C LYS A 9 -0.20 -43.82 22.87
N ILE A 10 -1.53 -43.68 22.83
CA ILE A 10 -2.25 -42.97 21.77
C ILE A 10 -2.09 -41.46 21.97
N TYR A 11 -2.11 -40.97 23.21
CA TYR A 11 -1.91 -39.53 23.48
C TYR A 11 -0.47 -39.06 23.23
N LEU A 12 0.52 -39.90 23.45
CA LEU A 12 1.92 -39.55 23.18
C LEU A 12 2.26 -39.48 21.70
N SER A 13 1.53 -40.26 20.86
CA SER A 13 1.70 -40.24 19.40
C SER A 13 1.04 -39.02 18.75
N ILE A 14 -0.01 -38.43 19.34
CA ILE A 14 -0.69 -37.25 18.82
C ILE A 14 0.10 -35.95 19.18
N VAL A 15 0.76 -35.92 20.32
CA VAL A 15 1.57 -34.77 20.75
C VAL A 15 2.86 -34.65 19.92
N LEU A 16 3.40 -35.73 19.37
CA LEU A 16 4.61 -35.69 18.53
C LEU A 16 4.34 -35.28 17.06
N LEU A 17 3.08 -35.26 16.61
CA LEU A 17 2.74 -34.85 15.24
C LEU A 17 2.45 -33.34 15.09
N VAL A 18 2.36 -32.59 16.19
CA VAL A 18 2.06 -31.14 16.17
C VAL A 18 3.34 -30.28 16.14
N SER A 19 4.51 -30.85 16.34
CA SER A 19 5.77 -30.11 16.46
C SER A 19 6.63 -30.01 15.19
N ALA A 20 6.11 -30.38 14.03
CA ALA A 20 6.80 -30.16 12.76
C ALA A 20 5.99 -29.22 11.85
N VAL A 21 5.59 -28.05 12.34
CA VAL A 21 5.38 -26.93 11.45
C VAL A 21 6.80 -26.49 11.03
N PRO A 22 7.21 -26.69 9.78
CA PRO A 22 8.48 -26.12 9.35
C PRO A 22 8.36 -24.63 9.57
N ASN A 23 9.25 -24.06 10.40
CA ASN A 23 9.43 -22.62 10.46
C ASN A 23 9.64 -22.18 9.02
N ALA A 24 8.63 -21.55 8.44
CA ALA A 24 8.72 -20.92 7.13
C ALA A 24 9.54 -19.62 7.31
N PHE A 25 10.83 -19.76 7.62
CA PHE A 25 11.75 -18.66 7.51
C PHE A 25 11.83 -18.28 6.03
N GLY A 26 11.80 -16.99 5.73
CA GLY A 26 12.00 -16.47 4.40
C GLY A 26 13.25 -17.10 3.78
N ARG A 27 13.06 -17.82 2.69
CA ARG A 27 14.16 -18.39 1.90
C ARG A 27 14.25 -17.63 0.61
N GLU A 28 15.49 -17.31 0.19
CA GLU A 28 15.68 -16.84 -1.18
C GLU A 28 15.02 -17.81 -2.17
N LEU A 29 14.28 -17.26 -3.12
CA LEU A 29 13.71 -18.08 -4.18
C LEU A 29 14.83 -18.76 -4.96
N PRO A 30 14.76 -20.08 -5.20
CA PRO A 30 15.76 -20.76 -6.00
C PRO A 30 15.77 -20.22 -7.43
N THR A 31 16.93 -20.16 -8.05
CA THR A 31 17.08 -19.78 -9.45
C THR A 31 16.71 -20.96 -10.38
N ALA A 32 16.29 -20.65 -11.59
CA ALA A 32 16.09 -21.65 -12.64
C ALA A 32 16.41 -21.07 -14.02
N GLN A 33 16.71 -21.95 -14.96
CA GLN A 33 16.76 -21.57 -16.38
C GLN A 33 15.35 -21.17 -16.85
N PRO A 34 15.19 -20.07 -17.59
CA PRO A 34 13.88 -19.57 -18.05
C PRO A 34 13.02 -20.64 -18.73
N SER A 35 13.62 -21.47 -19.58
CA SER A 35 12.92 -22.53 -20.31
C SER A 35 12.24 -23.58 -19.41
N ARG A 36 12.78 -23.83 -18.21
CA ARG A 36 12.21 -24.80 -17.25
C ARG A 36 10.88 -24.32 -16.64
N VAL A 37 10.61 -23.03 -16.72
CA VAL A 37 9.35 -22.44 -16.22
C VAL A 37 8.53 -21.83 -17.37
N GLY A 38 8.80 -22.20 -18.61
CA GLY A 38 8.06 -21.76 -19.79
C GLY A 38 8.31 -20.29 -20.17
N MET A 39 9.51 -19.79 -19.93
CA MET A 39 9.95 -18.46 -20.37
C MET A 39 11.06 -18.59 -21.41
N SER A 40 11.13 -17.64 -22.37
CA SER A 40 12.13 -17.61 -23.42
C SER A 40 13.36 -16.82 -22.96
N THR A 41 14.53 -17.49 -22.96
CA THR A 41 15.81 -16.82 -22.69
C THR A 41 16.08 -15.70 -23.67
N GLU A 42 15.77 -15.92 -24.96
CA GLU A 42 15.96 -14.91 -26.02
C GLU A 42 15.11 -13.65 -25.76
N ARG A 43 13.85 -13.82 -25.31
CA ARG A 43 13.01 -12.68 -24.99
C ARG A 43 13.47 -11.92 -23.74
N LEU A 44 14.02 -12.63 -22.77
CA LEU A 44 14.63 -12.00 -21.59
C LEU A 44 15.90 -11.24 -21.99
N GLN A 45 16.70 -11.75 -22.95
CA GLN A 45 17.83 -11.01 -23.49
C GLN A 45 17.41 -9.70 -24.17
N ARG A 46 16.30 -9.71 -24.94
CA ARG A 46 15.75 -8.46 -25.52
C ARG A 46 15.35 -7.45 -24.45
N LEU A 47 14.85 -7.91 -23.29
CA LEU A 47 14.57 -7.03 -22.15
C LEU A 47 15.88 -6.42 -21.63
N THR A 48 16.92 -7.24 -21.44
CA THR A 48 18.26 -6.78 -21.03
C THR A 48 18.79 -5.70 -21.97
N ASP A 49 18.76 -5.98 -23.28
CA ASP A 49 19.26 -5.07 -24.31
C ASP A 49 18.48 -3.73 -24.30
N HIS A 50 17.13 -3.80 -24.18
CA HIS A 50 16.29 -2.62 -24.11
C HIS A 50 16.57 -1.76 -22.85
N MET A 51 16.77 -2.39 -21.69
CA MET A 51 17.06 -1.68 -20.46
C MET A 51 18.45 -1.00 -20.50
N HIS A 52 19.46 -1.66 -21.08
CA HIS A 52 20.77 -1.03 -21.31
C HIS A 52 20.65 0.16 -22.27
N GLN A 53 19.93 -0.01 -23.37
CA GLN A 53 19.67 1.07 -24.31
C GLN A 53 18.98 2.28 -23.64
N ALA A 54 17.97 2.03 -22.77
CA ALA A 54 17.30 3.10 -22.05
C ALA A 54 18.24 3.90 -21.11
N VAL A 55 19.25 3.24 -20.54
CA VAL A 55 20.31 3.91 -19.78
C VAL A 55 21.25 4.71 -20.70
N GLU A 56 21.69 4.14 -21.83
CA GLU A 56 22.56 4.80 -22.80
C GLU A 56 21.90 6.05 -23.41
N GLU A 57 20.59 5.97 -23.68
CA GLU A 57 19.79 7.09 -24.19
C GLU A 57 19.40 8.12 -23.12
N GLY A 58 19.75 7.89 -21.86
CA GLY A 58 19.43 8.77 -20.74
C GLY A 58 17.96 8.80 -20.34
N VAL A 59 17.15 7.83 -20.76
CA VAL A 59 15.74 7.67 -20.36
C VAL A 59 15.64 7.30 -18.88
N MET A 60 16.62 6.56 -18.38
CA MET A 60 16.75 6.21 -16.96
C MET A 60 18.23 6.27 -16.53
N VAL A 61 18.47 6.60 -15.27
CA VAL A 61 19.83 6.60 -14.70
C VAL A 61 20.30 5.18 -14.39
N GLY A 62 19.43 4.37 -13.88
CA GLY A 62 19.69 2.98 -13.56
C GLY A 62 18.46 2.27 -12.97
N GLY A 63 18.61 0.99 -12.73
CA GLY A 63 17.54 0.17 -12.18
C GLY A 63 17.95 -1.27 -11.93
N LEU A 64 17.04 -2.02 -11.34
CA LEU A 64 17.16 -3.45 -11.10
C LEU A 64 15.93 -4.17 -11.66
N GLY A 65 16.15 -5.18 -12.47
CA GLY A 65 15.11 -6.07 -12.99
C GLY A 65 15.13 -7.42 -12.30
N LEU A 66 13.97 -7.86 -11.77
CA LEU A 66 13.80 -9.18 -11.20
C LEU A 66 12.52 -9.81 -11.71
N ILE A 67 12.60 -11.05 -12.23
CA ILE A 67 11.42 -11.82 -12.62
C ILE A 67 11.49 -13.19 -11.96
N ALA A 68 10.40 -13.53 -11.26
CA ALA A 68 10.19 -14.87 -10.72
C ALA A 68 8.94 -15.50 -11.35
N ARG A 69 9.01 -16.80 -11.62
CA ARG A 69 7.88 -17.60 -12.11
C ARG A 69 7.89 -18.99 -11.50
N ASN A 70 6.71 -19.44 -11.06
CA ASN A 70 6.55 -20.74 -10.39
C ASN A 70 7.50 -20.90 -9.18
N GLY A 71 7.64 -19.81 -8.38
CA GLY A 71 8.50 -19.80 -7.19
C GLY A 71 10.00 -19.88 -7.50
N ARG A 72 10.45 -19.49 -8.71
CA ARG A 72 11.86 -19.52 -9.12
C ARG A 72 12.24 -18.20 -9.78
N VAL A 73 13.40 -17.63 -9.40
CA VAL A 73 13.99 -16.47 -10.07
C VAL A 73 14.60 -16.93 -11.39
N VAL A 74 14.20 -16.29 -12.47
CA VAL A 74 14.65 -16.58 -13.84
C VAL A 74 15.33 -15.42 -14.53
N TYR A 75 15.25 -14.25 -13.90
CA TYR A 75 15.88 -13.03 -14.39
C TYR A 75 16.24 -12.14 -13.21
N ARG A 76 17.46 -11.62 -13.19
CA ARG A 76 17.96 -10.75 -12.13
C ARG A 76 19.16 -9.97 -12.70
N GLU A 77 18.94 -8.71 -13.05
CA GLU A 77 19.92 -7.87 -13.73
C GLU A 77 19.93 -6.47 -13.13
N THR A 78 21.09 -5.79 -13.17
CA THR A 78 21.23 -4.39 -12.80
C THR A 78 21.66 -3.58 -14.01
N TYR A 79 21.21 -2.33 -14.08
CA TYR A 79 21.46 -1.42 -15.20
C TYR A 79 21.93 -0.07 -14.68
N GLY A 80 22.88 0.55 -15.34
CA GLY A 80 23.32 1.91 -15.08
C GLY A 80 23.84 2.14 -13.65
N GLN A 81 23.41 3.25 -13.05
CA GLN A 81 23.96 3.77 -11.81
C GLN A 81 22.87 3.95 -10.73
N SER A 82 23.23 3.72 -9.46
CA SER A 82 22.41 4.01 -8.30
C SER A 82 22.55 5.47 -7.83
N ASP A 83 23.68 6.11 -8.21
CA ASP A 83 23.97 7.52 -7.99
C ASP A 83 24.84 7.99 -9.18
N ARG A 84 24.28 8.85 -10.02
CA ARG A 84 24.94 9.34 -11.22
C ARG A 84 26.05 10.35 -10.89
N GLU A 85 25.80 11.22 -9.94
CA GLU A 85 26.70 12.27 -9.49
C GLU A 85 27.97 11.69 -8.84
N ALA A 86 27.80 10.60 -8.09
CA ALA A 86 28.89 9.85 -7.47
C ALA A 86 29.49 8.77 -8.41
N ALA A 87 28.98 8.64 -9.64
CA ALA A 87 29.33 7.56 -10.59
C ALA A 87 29.23 6.15 -9.98
N LYS A 88 28.28 5.93 -9.05
CA LYS A 88 28.09 4.68 -8.32
C LYS A 88 27.25 3.71 -9.14
N PRO A 89 27.77 2.51 -9.49
CA PRO A 89 27.01 1.55 -10.28
C PRO A 89 25.80 1.04 -9.50
N MET A 90 24.75 0.63 -10.23
CA MET A 90 23.64 -0.09 -9.65
C MET A 90 24.08 -1.47 -9.16
N ALA A 91 23.73 -1.81 -7.93
CA ALA A 91 24.06 -3.10 -7.29
C ALA A 91 22.81 -3.87 -6.91
N MET A 92 22.93 -5.20 -6.79
CA MET A 92 21.82 -6.08 -6.45
C MET A 92 21.26 -5.86 -5.04
N ASP A 93 22.05 -5.28 -4.17
CA ASP A 93 21.70 -4.99 -2.77
C ASP A 93 21.35 -3.52 -2.53
N ASN A 94 21.15 -2.73 -3.61
CA ASN A 94 20.64 -1.37 -3.45
C ASN A 94 19.25 -1.37 -2.81
N ILE A 95 19.03 -0.36 -1.98
CA ILE A 95 17.74 -0.08 -1.34
C ILE A 95 17.00 0.97 -2.17
N PHE A 96 15.71 0.76 -2.38
CA PHE A 96 14.88 1.63 -3.23
C PHE A 96 13.72 2.22 -2.43
N ARG A 97 13.37 3.47 -2.71
CA ARG A 97 12.09 4.03 -2.31
C ARG A 97 11.00 3.44 -3.21
N ILE A 98 10.08 2.67 -2.63
CA ILE A 98 9.08 1.91 -3.41
C ILE A 98 7.73 2.63 -3.55
N TYR A 99 7.55 3.79 -2.89
CA TYR A 99 6.33 4.60 -3.00
C TYR A 99 5.04 3.76 -2.93
N SER A 100 4.18 3.87 -3.94
CA SER A 100 2.89 3.16 -3.98
C SER A 100 2.97 1.63 -4.02
N MET A 101 4.14 1.05 -4.25
CA MET A 101 4.36 -0.39 -4.05
C MET A 101 4.30 -0.79 -2.56
N SER A 102 4.29 0.17 -1.63
CA SER A 102 3.98 -0.06 -0.20
C SER A 102 2.53 -0.50 0.03
N LYS A 103 1.60 -0.15 -0.87
CA LYS A 103 0.17 -0.44 -0.71
C LYS A 103 -0.19 -1.92 -0.60
N PRO A 104 0.35 -2.81 -1.47
CA PRO A 104 0.14 -4.24 -1.30
C PRO A 104 0.61 -4.76 0.06
N ILE A 105 1.75 -4.25 0.56
CA ILE A 105 2.32 -4.64 1.87
C ILE A 105 1.36 -4.25 2.99
N THR A 106 0.87 -3.01 2.97
CA THR A 106 -0.12 -2.52 3.93
C THR A 106 -1.40 -3.35 3.89
N SER A 107 -1.92 -3.63 2.69
CA SER A 107 -3.12 -4.44 2.53
C SER A 107 -2.93 -5.88 3.02
N VAL A 108 -1.73 -6.46 2.87
CA VAL A 108 -1.39 -7.76 3.45
C VAL A 108 -1.48 -7.70 4.98
N ALA A 109 -0.94 -6.65 5.62
CA ALA A 109 -1.05 -6.48 7.07
C ALA A 109 -2.52 -6.43 7.53
N VAL A 110 -3.38 -5.70 6.82
CA VAL A 110 -4.83 -5.67 7.08
C VAL A 110 -5.43 -7.06 6.93
N MET A 111 -5.08 -7.80 5.88
CA MET A 111 -5.61 -9.14 5.62
C MET A 111 -5.11 -10.19 6.61
N MET A 112 -3.92 -10.03 7.18
CA MET A 112 -3.44 -10.89 8.28
C MET A 112 -4.35 -10.74 9.51
N LEU A 113 -4.72 -9.52 9.89
CA LEU A 113 -5.64 -9.28 11.01
C LEU A 113 -7.07 -9.75 10.69
N TYR A 114 -7.49 -9.66 9.42
CA TYR A 114 -8.76 -10.24 8.97
C TYR A 114 -8.76 -11.77 9.09
N GLU A 115 -7.70 -12.44 8.67
CA GLU A 115 -7.53 -13.91 8.80
C GLU A 115 -7.53 -14.35 10.26
N GLU A 116 -7.02 -13.53 11.17
CA GLU A 116 -7.10 -13.71 12.62
C GLU A 116 -8.51 -13.47 13.22
N GLY A 117 -9.49 -13.09 12.39
CA GLY A 117 -10.86 -12.82 12.84
C GLY A 117 -11.03 -11.55 13.69
N ARG A 118 -10.11 -10.58 13.56
CA ARG A 118 -10.11 -9.36 14.38
C ARG A 118 -11.22 -8.37 13.97
N PHE A 119 -11.71 -8.44 12.74
CA PHE A 119 -12.79 -7.61 12.19
C PHE A 119 -13.44 -8.28 10.98
N PHE A 120 -14.57 -7.73 10.53
CA PHE A 120 -15.20 -8.10 9.27
C PHE A 120 -14.96 -7.01 8.21
N LEU A 121 -14.80 -7.40 6.94
CA LEU A 121 -14.56 -6.45 5.84
C LEU A 121 -15.69 -5.42 5.67
N ASN A 122 -16.90 -5.74 6.06
CA ASN A 122 -18.06 -4.85 5.99
C ASN A 122 -18.27 -4.03 7.28
N ASP A 123 -17.40 -4.16 8.28
CA ASP A 123 -17.46 -3.30 9.45
C ASP A 123 -17.20 -1.84 9.03
N PRO A 124 -17.96 -0.86 9.59
CA PRO A 124 -17.63 0.54 9.43
C PRO A 124 -16.24 0.84 9.99
N ILE A 125 -15.43 1.63 9.28
CA ILE A 125 -14.09 2.01 9.75
C ILE A 125 -14.12 2.74 11.08
N ALA A 126 -15.19 3.53 11.34
CA ALA A 126 -15.40 4.27 12.58
C ALA A 126 -15.48 3.38 13.84
N ARG A 127 -15.72 2.08 13.68
CA ARG A 127 -15.70 1.13 14.80
C ARG A 127 -14.30 0.99 15.40
N TYR A 128 -13.27 1.15 14.58
CA TYR A 128 -11.87 0.99 14.96
C TYR A 128 -11.10 2.32 14.97
N ILE A 129 -11.58 3.29 14.19
CA ILE A 129 -11.01 4.63 14.03
C ILE A 129 -12.14 5.64 14.32
N PRO A 130 -12.48 5.89 15.61
CA PRO A 130 -13.60 6.75 15.97
C PRO A 130 -13.47 8.19 15.48
N GLU A 131 -12.27 8.66 15.18
CA GLU A 131 -11.98 9.95 14.58
C GLU A 131 -12.72 10.15 13.23
N LEU A 132 -13.01 9.05 12.54
CA LEU A 132 -13.74 9.05 11.26
C LEU A 132 -15.25 8.75 11.40
N ALA A 133 -15.82 8.90 12.60
CA ALA A 133 -17.25 8.59 12.84
C ALA A 133 -18.20 9.63 12.23
N ASN A 134 -17.78 10.89 12.13
CA ASN A 134 -18.63 12.01 11.74
C ASN A 134 -18.35 12.52 10.33
N LEU A 135 -17.83 11.68 9.46
CA LEU A 135 -17.55 12.05 8.07
C LEU A 135 -18.79 12.59 7.36
N VAL A 136 -18.59 13.61 6.55
CA VAL A 136 -19.58 14.21 5.65
C VAL A 136 -19.10 14.09 4.20
N VAL A 137 -20.00 14.29 3.24
CA VAL A 137 -19.69 14.27 1.80
C VAL A 137 -19.90 15.65 1.23
N ALA A 138 -18.97 16.12 0.40
CA ALA A 138 -19.15 17.37 -0.36
C ALA A 138 -20.30 17.22 -1.38
N THR A 139 -21.18 18.23 -1.47
CA THR A 139 -22.33 18.21 -2.40
C THR A 139 -21.97 18.67 -3.80
N SER A 140 -20.82 19.35 -3.99
CA SER A 140 -20.30 19.78 -5.28
C SER A 140 -19.02 19.01 -5.61
N THR A 141 -19.02 18.27 -6.70
CA THR A 141 -17.81 17.67 -7.30
C THR A 141 -17.42 18.47 -8.55
N ALA A 142 -16.13 18.54 -8.86
CA ALA A 142 -15.62 19.31 -10.02
C ALA A 142 -16.18 18.86 -11.38
N ASP A 143 -16.82 17.69 -11.46
CA ASP A 143 -17.42 17.15 -12.68
C ASP A 143 -18.80 17.73 -13.02
N GLY A 144 -19.27 18.77 -12.33
CA GLY A 144 -20.57 19.38 -12.59
C GLY A 144 -21.80 18.47 -12.34
N GLN A 145 -21.59 17.29 -11.82
CA GLN A 145 -22.67 16.37 -11.45
C GLN A 145 -23.07 16.60 -10.00
N THR A 146 -24.08 17.41 -9.80
CA THR A 146 -24.82 17.47 -8.54
C THR A 146 -25.58 16.15 -8.40
N THR A 147 -25.15 15.25 -7.52
CA THR A 147 -25.98 14.11 -7.11
C THR A 147 -27.03 14.61 -6.10
N ALA A 148 -28.06 15.27 -6.60
CA ALA A 148 -29.27 15.48 -5.84
C ALA A 148 -30.07 14.18 -5.88
N VAL A 149 -30.07 13.42 -4.78
CA VAL A 149 -31.04 12.33 -4.58
C VAL A 149 -32.35 12.99 -4.15
N SER A 150 -33.21 13.30 -5.14
CA SER A 150 -34.63 13.49 -4.89
C SER A 150 -35.34 12.16 -5.19
N ASP A 151 -36.31 11.79 -4.33
CA ASP A 151 -37.12 10.59 -4.47
C ASP A 151 -37.43 10.24 -5.95
N GLY A 152 -36.79 9.19 -6.43
CA GLY A 152 -37.29 8.38 -7.55
C GLY A 152 -37.19 8.92 -8.98
N THR A 153 -36.50 10.04 -9.26
CA THR A 153 -36.37 10.51 -10.68
C THR A 153 -34.97 11.10 -10.93
N THR A 154 -34.19 10.41 -11.73
CA THR A 154 -32.89 10.91 -12.24
C THR A 154 -33.12 11.99 -13.28
N SER A 155 -32.94 13.26 -12.94
CA SER A 155 -32.91 14.36 -13.91
C SER A 155 -31.49 14.91 -13.95
N SER A 156 -30.75 14.65 -15.02
CA SER A 156 -29.47 15.29 -15.33
C SER A 156 -29.73 16.63 -15.97
N THR A 157 -29.66 17.71 -15.19
CA THR A 157 -29.61 19.09 -15.73
C THR A 157 -28.19 19.59 -15.64
N LEU A 158 -27.60 19.89 -16.78
CA LEU A 158 -26.40 20.72 -16.91
C LEU A 158 -26.83 22.14 -16.53
N GLY A 159 -26.60 22.54 -15.30
CA GLY A 159 -26.84 23.90 -14.79
C GLY A 159 -25.52 24.62 -14.55
N GLU A 160 -25.45 25.86 -15.01
CA GLU A 160 -24.37 26.80 -14.70
C GLU A 160 -24.15 26.83 -13.17
N GLY A 161 -22.87 26.75 -12.73
CA GLY A 161 -22.50 26.62 -11.34
C GLY A 161 -23.02 27.78 -10.49
N ASP A 162 -23.96 27.47 -9.63
CA ASP A 162 -24.43 28.38 -8.59
C ASP A 162 -23.34 28.47 -7.50
N GLU A 163 -22.61 29.56 -7.47
CA GLU A 163 -21.53 29.84 -6.48
C GLU A 163 -22.01 29.74 -5.01
N SER A 164 -23.33 29.79 -4.77
CA SER A 164 -23.93 29.67 -3.43
C SER A 164 -23.87 28.26 -2.84
N LYS A 165 -23.51 27.22 -3.65
CA LYS A 165 -23.40 25.81 -3.20
C LYS A 165 -21.97 25.36 -2.91
N GLN A 166 -21.01 26.25 -3.09
CA GLN A 166 -19.62 25.96 -2.77
C GLN A 166 -19.43 25.78 -1.25
N GLY A 167 -18.95 24.59 -0.83
CA GLY A 167 -18.72 24.28 0.57
C GLY A 167 -19.88 23.59 1.31
N GLN A 168 -20.99 23.29 0.65
CA GLN A 168 -22.08 22.53 1.30
C GLN A 168 -21.70 21.05 1.42
N THR A 169 -22.04 20.48 2.60
CA THR A 169 -21.81 19.07 2.91
C THR A 169 -23.11 18.41 3.34
N ARG A 170 -23.17 17.07 3.24
CA ARG A 170 -24.25 16.25 3.74
C ARG A 170 -23.72 14.98 4.39
N LYS A 171 -24.58 14.27 5.12
CA LYS A 171 -24.22 12.94 5.60
C LYS A 171 -24.00 11.97 4.43
N PRO A 172 -23.04 11.06 4.51
CA PRO A 172 -22.86 10.00 3.53
C PRO A 172 -24.09 9.06 3.52
N LEU A 173 -24.38 8.45 2.37
CA LEU A 173 -25.44 7.46 2.24
C LEU A 173 -25.24 6.25 3.17
N ARG A 174 -23.99 5.93 3.48
CA ARG A 174 -23.57 4.96 4.49
C ARG A 174 -22.17 5.30 5.00
N GLN A 175 -21.79 4.74 6.11
CA GLN A 175 -20.41 4.82 6.57
C GLN A 175 -19.47 4.04 5.65
N PRO A 176 -18.22 4.50 5.41
CA PRO A 176 -17.23 3.73 4.70
C PRO A 176 -16.82 2.50 5.52
N THR A 177 -16.58 1.39 4.83
CA THR A 177 -16.19 0.11 5.42
C THR A 177 -14.71 -0.18 5.18
N ILE A 178 -14.15 -1.18 5.88
CA ILE A 178 -12.79 -1.65 5.65
C ILE A 178 -12.62 -2.14 4.21
N ARG A 179 -13.65 -2.79 3.62
CA ARG A 179 -13.66 -3.18 2.20
C ARG A 179 -13.50 -1.98 1.28
N ASP A 180 -14.16 -0.87 1.59
CA ASP A 180 -14.08 0.34 0.77
C ASP A 180 -12.66 0.94 0.79
N LEU A 181 -11.96 0.90 1.92
CA LEU A 181 -10.55 1.31 1.99
C LEU A 181 -9.66 0.43 1.12
N LEU A 182 -9.81 -0.90 1.19
CA LEU A 182 -9.02 -1.86 0.41
C LEU A 182 -9.23 -1.71 -1.10
N SER A 183 -10.40 -1.21 -1.52
CA SER A 183 -10.76 -1.10 -2.94
C SER A 183 -10.77 0.34 -3.47
N HIS A 184 -10.31 1.32 -2.69
CA HIS A 184 -10.32 2.74 -3.06
C HIS A 184 -11.70 3.28 -3.45
N VAL A 185 -12.76 2.84 -2.78
CA VAL A 185 -14.13 3.34 -2.98
C VAL A 185 -14.72 3.99 -1.71
N ALA A 186 -13.86 4.30 -0.72
CA ALA A 186 -14.29 4.90 0.53
C ALA A 186 -14.66 6.39 0.43
N GLY A 187 -14.39 7.04 -0.70
CA GLY A 187 -14.74 8.43 -0.97
C GLY A 187 -13.65 9.46 -0.67
N PHE A 188 -12.49 9.05 -0.17
CA PHE A 188 -11.33 9.91 0.08
C PHE A 188 -10.60 10.28 -1.23
N THR A 189 -9.73 11.30 -1.17
CA THR A 189 -8.82 11.72 -2.26
C THR A 189 -7.36 11.78 -1.76
N TYR A 190 -6.44 12.23 -2.62
CA TYR A 190 -5.07 12.62 -2.25
C TYR A 190 -4.86 14.14 -2.26
N GLY A 191 -5.78 14.89 -2.88
CA GLY A 191 -5.67 16.33 -3.02
C GLY A 191 -4.81 16.83 -4.18
N PHE A 192 -3.91 16.02 -4.75
CA PHE A 192 -3.01 16.46 -5.83
C PHE A 192 -3.34 15.90 -7.22
N PHE A 193 -4.27 14.93 -7.32
CA PHE A 193 -4.74 14.42 -8.62
C PHE A 193 -5.92 15.18 -9.20
N GLY A 194 -6.50 16.12 -8.45
CA GLY A 194 -7.66 16.89 -8.84
C GLY A 194 -7.60 18.34 -8.35
N ASN A 195 -8.66 19.09 -8.61
CA ASN A 195 -8.79 20.49 -8.18
C ASN A 195 -10.18 20.81 -7.64
N THR A 196 -10.85 19.86 -7.03
CA THR A 196 -12.11 20.07 -6.30
C THR A 196 -11.86 20.90 -5.04
N GLU A 197 -12.93 21.39 -4.40
CA GLU A 197 -12.80 22.08 -3.10
C GLU A 197 -12.25 21.13 -2.01
N VAL A 198 -12.57 19.85 -2.10
CA VAL A 198 -11.99 18.82 -1.20
C VAL A 198 -10.49 18.69 -1.46
N ASP A 199 -10.04 18.60 -2.73
CA ASP A 199 -8.62 18.53 -3.06
C ASP A 199 -7.85 19.74 -2.55
N LYS A 200 -8.45 20.93 -2.64
CA LYS A 200 -7.86 22.17 -2.12
C LYS A 200 -7.71 22.13 -0.59
N GLN A 201 -8.70 21.58 0.13
CA GLN A 201 -8.61 21.42 1.58
C GLN A 201 -7.49 20.47 1.98
N TYR A 202 -7.35 19.31 1.31
CA TYR A 202 -6.23 18.37 1.53
C TYR A 202 -4.87 19.07 1.39
N ARG A 203 -4.71 19.95 0.40
CA ARG A 203 -3.47 20.72 0.19
C ARG A 203 -3.28 21.81 1.24
N ALA A 204 -4.36 22.50 1.64
CA ALA A 204 -4.31 23.59 2.62
C ALA A 204 -3.96 23.10 4.03
N GLU A 205 -4.51 21.96 4.42
CA GLU A 205 -4.23 21.31 5.73
C GLU A 205 -2.88 20.60 5.77
N GLN A 206 -2.16 20.56 4.62
CA GLN A 206 -0.85 19.92 4.53
C GLN A 206 -0.85 18.50 5.15
N LEU A 207 -1.90 17.74 4.91
CA LEU A 207 -2.01 16.36 5.37
C LEU A 207 -0.75 15.56 5.00
N MET A 208 -0.37 14.62 5.85
CA MET A 208 0.78 13.74 5.64
C MET A 208 2.13 14.45 5.83
N GLN A 209 2.23 15.37 6.79
CA GLN A 209 3.53 15.87 7.23
C GLN A 209 4.38 14.71 7.76
N SER A 210 5.70 14.79 7.55
CA SER A 210 6.64 13.72 7.89
C SER A 210 6.66 13.37 9.39
N ASP A 211 6.26 14.30 10.24
CA ASP A 211 6.32 14.17 11.70
C ASP A 211 4.98 13.75 12.33
N ASP A 212 3.90 13.69 11.54
CA ASP A 212 2.59 13.29 12.04
C ASP A 212 2.51 11.79 12.33
N THR A 213 1.86 11.45 13.43
CA THR A 213 1.42 10.07 13.68
C THR A 213 0.21 9.75 12.81
N LEU A 214 -0.04 8.45 12.54
CA LEU A 214 -1.24 8.04 11.80
C LEU A 214 -2.54 8.43 12.52
N GLU A 215 -2.51 8.56 13.85
CA GLU A 215 -3.64 9.06 14.64
C GLU A 215 -3.90 10.55 14.38
N GLN A 216 -2.85 11.38 14.40
CA GLN A 216 -2.96 12.81 14.07
C GLN A 216 -3.46 12.99 12.63
N PHE A 217 -2.89 12.24 11.68
CA PHE A 217 -3.32 12.25 10.29
C PHE A 217 -4.82 11.96 10.13
N VAL A 218 -5.35 10.88 10.73
CA VAL A 218 -6.78 10.55 10.59
C VAL A 218 -7.67 11.51 11.36
N THR A 219 -7.18 12.14 12.43
CA THR A 219 -7.91 13.20 13.16
C THR A 219 -8.11 14.40 12.26
N GLN A 220 -7.06 14.91 11.62
CA GLN A 220 -7.15 16.02 10.66
C GLN A 220 -8.02 15.64 9.46
N LEU A 221 -7.85 14.42 8.94
CA LEU A 221 -8.62 13.89 7.82
C LEU A 221 -10.13 13.84 8.12
N GLY A 222 -10.49 13.57 9.37
CA GLY A 222 -11.89 13.51 9.83
C GLY A 222 -12.66 14.83 9.72
N GLU A 223 -11.94 15.95 9.66
CA GLU A 223 -12.51 17.29 9.50
C GLU A 223 -12.75 17.68 8.03
N ILE A 224 -12.21 16.90 7.08
CA ILE A 224 -12.34 17.17 5.65
C ILE A 224 -13.44 16.29 5.05
N PRO A 225 -14.35 16.86 4.23
CA PRO A 225 -15.40 16.07 3.60
C PRO A 225 -14.85 14.98 2.67
N LEU A 226 -15.58 13.87 2.57
CA LEU A 226 -15.39 12.91 1.51
C LEU A 226 -15.73 13.57 0.16
N GLN A 227 -14.98 13.21 -0.88
CA GLN A 227 -15.25 13.69 -2.23
C GLN A 227 -16.43 12.94 -2.88
N TYR A 228 -16.66 11.69 -2.51
CA TYR A 228 -17.72 10.83 -3.02
C TYR A 228 -18.39 10.04 -1.91
N ASP A 229 -19.64 9.60 -2.16
CA ASP A 229 -20.27 8.64 -1.26
C ASP A 229 -19.51 7.30 -1.25
N PRO A 230 -19.31 6.70 -0.07
CA PRO A 230 -18.66 5.41 0.05
C PRO A 230 -19.35 4.33 -0.78
N GLY A 231 -18.56 3.61 -1.60
CA GLY A 231 -19.02 2.52 -2.45
C GLY A 231 -19.55 2.94 -3.82
N THR A 232 -19.56 4.23 -4.15
CA THR A 232 -20.16 4.70 -5.40
C THR A 232 -19.17 4.88 -6.54
N ARG A 233 -17.92 5.20 -6.23
CA ARG A 233 -16.89 5.50 -7.23
C ARG A 233 -15.51 5.05 -6.75
N TRP A 234 -14.75 4.42 -7.65
CA TRP A 234 -13.34 4.18 -7.44
C TRP A 234 -12.56 5.50 -7.57
N HIS A 235 -11.77 5.82 -6.57
CA HIS A 235 -10.92 7.00 -6.57
C HIS A 235 -9.65 6.73 -5.76
N TYR A 236 -8.50 6.82 -6.42
CA TYR A 236 -7.20 6.60 -5.79
C TYR A 236 -6.94 7.65 -4.70
N SER A 237 -6.62 7.22 -3.49
CA SER A 237 -6.71 8.08 -2.32
C SER A 237 -5.81 7.62 -1.17
N VAL A 238 -5.79 8.40 -0.09
CA VAL A 238 -5.15 8.09 1.21
C VAL A 238 -5.76 6.89 1.94
N SER A 239 -6.62 6.12 1.30
CA SER A 239 -7.26 4.94 1.91
C SER A 239 -6.25 3.94 2.49
N VAL A 240 -5.04 3.86 1.92
CA VAL A 240 -4.02 2.93 2.42
C VAL A 240 -3.30 3.47 3.65
N ASP A 241 -3.19 4.77 3.79
CA ASP A 241 -2.67 5.42 5.01
C ASP A 241 -3.64 5.18 6.17
N ILE A 242 -4.96 5.25 5.91
CA ILE A 242 -6.01 4.87 6.87
C ILE A 242 -5.94 3.37 7.21
N GLN A 243 -5.60 2.50 6.25
CA GLN A 243 -5.35 1.08 6.53
C GLN A 243 -4.18 0.90 7.52
N GLY A 244 -3.11 1.70 7.41
CA GLY A 244 -2.03 1.71 8.39
C GLY A 244 -2.53 2.02 9.80
N ARG A 245 -3.38 3.06 9.95
CA ARG A 245 -4.03 3.40 11.24
C ARG A 245 -4.95 2.29 11.73
N LEU A 246 -5.68 1.63 10.83
CA LEU A 246 -6.51 0.48 11.16
C LEU A 246 -5.67 -0.66 11.76
N VAL A 247 -4.51 -0.94 11.18
CA VAL A 247 -3.58 -1.94 11.73
C VAL A 247 -3.16 -1.55 13.14
N GLU A 248 -2.79 -0.30 13.40
CA GLU A 248 -2.42 0.17 14.74
C GLU A 248 -3.56 0.01 15.74
N ALA A 249 -4.76 0.45 15.37
CA ALA A 249 -5.94 0.39 16.25
C ALA A 249 -6.33 -1.05 16.61
N VAL A 250 -6.20 -1.99 15.67
CA VAL A 250 -6.58 -3.40 15.87
C VAL A 250 -5.47 -4.21 16.54
N ALA A 251 -4.21 -3.95 16.19
CA ALA A 251 -3.06 -4.69 16.73
C ALA A 251 -2.57 -4.14 18.07
N GLY A 252 -2.85 -2.87 18.39
CA GLY A 252 -2.37 -2.22 19.61
C GLY A 252 -0.87 -1.92 19.60
N MET A 253 -0.26 -1.80 18.41
CA MET A 253 1.16 -1.46 18.23
C MET A 253 1.33 -0.53 17.02
N ARG A 254 2.47 0.14 16.90
CA ARG A 254 2.77 1.01 15.76
C ARG A 254 2.80 0.23 14.46
N PHE A 255 2.35 0.84 13.39
CA PHE A 255 2.25 0.18 12.08
C PHE A 255 3.61 -0.35 11.58
N GLY A 256 4.68 0.45 11.71
CA GLY A 256 6.03 0.02 11.34
C GLY A 256 6.51 -1.19 12.15
N GLU A 257 6.25 -1.20 13.46
CA GLU A 257 6.57 -2.33 14.35
C GLU A 257 5.77 -3.60 13.99
N PHE A 258 4.50 -3.43 13.65
CA PHE A 258 3.68 -4.54 13.17
C PHE A 258 4.26 -5.16 11.89
N LEU A 259 4.62 -4.33 10.91
CA LEU A 259 5.21 -4.82 9.66
C LEU A 259 6.55 -5.52 9.90
N GLU A 260 7.41 -4.93 10.73
CA GLU A 260 8.72 -5.50 11.06
C GLU A 260 8.56 -6.89 11.70
N THR A 261 7.83 -6.97 12.81
CA THR A 261 7.73 -8.20 13.60
C THR A 261 6.87 -9.29 12.96
N ARG A 262 5.82 -8.90 12.23
CA ARG A 262 4.81 -9.84 11.73
C ARG A 262 5.00 -10.21 10.26
N LEU A 263 5.72 -9.38 9.49
CA LEU A 263 5.89 -9.58 8.05
C LEU A 263 7.36 -9.62 7.64
N PHE A 264 8.15 -8.59 7.98
CA PHE A 264 9.51 -8.47 7.45
C PHE A 264 10.48 -9.45 8.08
N GLU A 265 10.52 -9.57 9.40
CA GLU A 265 11.37 -10.56 10.08
C GLU A 265 11.06 -12.01 9.67
N PRO A 266 9.79 -12.48 9.68
CA PRO A 266 9.47 -13.84 9.26
C PRO A 266 9.82 -14.14 7.79
N LEU A 267 9.82 -13.13 6.91
CA LEU A 267 10.17 -13.24 5.50
C LEU A 267 11.65 -12.91 5.21
N ASP A 268 12.46 -12.64 6.23
CA ASP A 268 13.86 -12.24 6.11
C ASP A 268 14.09 -10.99 5.23
N MET A 269 13.13 -10.05 5.25
CA MET A 269 13.14 -8.79 4.49
C MET A 269 13.93 -7.70 5.24
N LYS A 270 15.23 -7.91 5.43
CA LYS A 270 16.11 -7.11 6.31
C LYS A 270 16.31 -5.64 5.88
N ASP A 271 16.02 -5.34 4.64
CA ASP A 271 16.24 -4.01 4.04
C ASP A 271 14.92 -3.29 3.72
N THR A 272 13.79 -3.80 4.26
CA THR A 272 12.46 -3.20 4.08
C THR A 272 12.02 -2.51 5.36
N SER A 273 11.86 -1.19 5.32
CA SER A 273 11.47 -0.37 6.49
C SER A 273 10.94 0.98 6.02
N PHE A 274 10.32 1.76 6.92
CA PHE A 274 9.96 3.16 6.67
C PHE A 274 11.18 4.10 6.77
N ILE A 275 12.21 3.69 7.50
CA ILE A 275 13.41 4.50 7.72
C ILE A 275 14.62 3.64 7.34
N VAL A 276 15.49 4.15 6.48
CA VAL A 276 16.74 3.49 6.14
C VAL A 276 17.77 3.79 7.27
N PRO A 277 18.28 2.75 7.95
CA PRO A 277 19.31 2.94 8.98
C PRO A 277 20.57 3.61 8.43
N GLN A 278 21.26 4.39 9.28
CA GLN A 278 22.44 5.17 8.90
C GLN A 278 23.54 4.33 8.25
N ASP A 279 23.75 3.12 8.74
CA ASP A 279 24.73 2.15 8.22
C ASP A 279 24.37 1.54 6.86
N LYS A 280 23.16 1.79 6.36
CA LYS A 280 22.64 1.32 5.07
C LYS A 280 22.43 2.43 4.05
N LEU A 281 22.62 3.69 4.42
CA LEU A 281 22.37 4.84 3.55
C LEU A 281 23.23 4.83 2.28
N ASP A 282 24.42 4.28 2.35
CA ASP A 282 25.29 4.11 1.18
C ASP A 282 24.71 3.18 0.11
N ARG A 283 23.75 2.31 0.47
CA ARG A 283 23.06 1.41 -0.44
C ARG A 283 21.76 2.01 -1.02
N LEU A 284 21.30 3.16 -0.49
CA LEU A 284 20.08 3.81 -0.95
C LEU A 284 20.29 4.42 -2.33
N ALA A 285 19.51 3.97 -3.31
CA ALA A 285 19.55 4.51 -4.65
C ALA A 285 18.93 5.93 -4.67
N GLN A 286 19.57 6.83 -5.43
CA GLN A 286 19.08 8.19 -5.65
C GLN A 286 17.83 8.17 -6.54
N ILE A 287 16.96 9.17 -6.36
CA ILE A 287 15.77 9.39 -7.17
C ILE A 287 16.08 10.51 -8.17
N TYR A 288 15.66 10.29 -9.39
CA TYR A 288 15.80 11.25 -10.47
C TYR A 288 14.44 11.57 -11.08
N SER A 289 14.18 12.86 -11.31
CA SER A 289 13.02 13.29 -12.09
C SER A 289 13.28 13.09 -13.59
N PRO A 290 12.24 13.10 -14.45
CA PRO A 290 12.38 13.04 -15.90
C PRO A 290 13.27 14.13 -16.49
N GLU A 291 13.43 15.24 -15.79
CA GLU A 291 14.30 16.37 -16.17
C GLU A 291 15.77 16.12 -15.80
N GLY A 292 16.08 14.98 -15.19
CA GLY A 292 17.44 14.58 -14.84
C GLY A 292 18.04 15.30 -13.64
N THR A 293 17.28 16.11 -12.91
CA THR A 293 17.69 16.72 -11.66
C THR A 293 17.45 15.76 -10.49
N GLN A 294 18.42 15.68 -9.59
CA GLN A 294 18.29 14.88 -8.38
C GLN A 294 17.17 15.47 -7.50
N GLU A 295 16.14 14.69 -7.18
CA GLU A 295 15.17 15.09 -6.18
C GLU A 295 15.82 15.06 -4.81
N GLY A 296 15.76 16.20 -4.11
CA GLY A 296 16.40 16.37 -2.82
C GLY A 296 16.04 15.28 -1.83
N SER A 297 17.05 14.80 -1.12
CA SER A 297 16.89 13.90 0.03
C SER A 297 16.18 14.65 1.15
N SER A 298 14.88 14.49 1.28
CA SER A 298 14.12 14.84 2.49
C SER A 298 13.84 13.58 3.30
#